data_6487b2a603a324fd8a959f6ce65e8f66
#
_entry.id   6487b2a603a324fd8a959f6ce65e8f66
#
_cell.length_a   1.000
_cell.length_b   1.000
_cell.length_c   1.000
_cell.angle_alpha   90.00
_cell.angle_beta   90.00
_cell.angle_gamma   90.00
#
_symmetry.space_group_name_H-M   'P 1'
#
loop_
_entity.id
_entity.type
_entity.pdbx_description
1 polymer ?
#
loop_
_entity_poly.entity_id
_entity_poly.type
_entity_poly.pdbx_seq_one_letter_code
_entity_poly.pdbx_strand_id
1 'polypeptide(L)'
;MLGLIKQWLTMPVEETDDRGRVHRTTRNKDEGRGVPQGAPISPLLSNLYMRRFVLGWKVLGHEKRLDAHIVNYADDFVICCCGTAAEAERAMLRMMSQLKLTVNEAKTRVCRLPEESFDFLGYTIERCYSPRTGRAYLGTRPSKKQVGRLVARISELTSRQTLLRDAQELIGQINRLLRGWANYFCLGPVSKAYRAVDAHVTLRLRRWLCAKHKVSSGGYSRYPDRYLTERLGLVRLPVLPRRYLCANA
;
A
#
# COMPACT_ATOMS: atom_id res chain seq x y z
N MET A 1 -21.97 7.36 25.53
CA MET A 1 -20.84 7.16 24.61
C MET A 1 -19.60 6.58 25.30
N LEU A 2 -19.08 7.19 26.38
CA LEU A 2 -17.90 6.64 27.12
C LEU A 2 -18.11 5.21 27.63
N GLY A 3 -19.32 4.87 28.09
CA GLY A 3 -19.67 3.52 28.54
C GLY A 3 -19.52 2.46 27.43
N LEU A 4 -19.95 2.78 26.20
CA LEU A 4 -19.79 1.88 25.04
C LEU A 4 -18.32 1.66 24.68
N ILE A 5 -17.51 2.73 24.68
CA ILE A 5 -16.06 2.62 24.43
C ILE A 5 -15.41 1.73 25.50
N LYS A 6 -15.78 1.90 26.77
CA LYS A 6 -15.27 1.06 27.86
C LYS A 6 -15.67 -0.42 27.67
N GLN A 7 -16.91 -0.70 27.26
CA GLN A 7 -17.35 -2.05 26.94
C GLN A 7 -16.53 -2.65 25.79
N TRP A 8 -16.31 -1.92 24.69
CA TRP A 8 -15.50 -2.41 23.57
C TRP A 8 -14.04 -2.71 23.96
N LEU A 9 -13.47 -1.92 24.87
CA LEU A 9 -12.09 -2.13 25.36
C LEU A 9 -11.98 -3.33 26.31
N THR A 10 -13.08 -3.78 26.90
CA THR A 10 -13.11 -4.86 27.91
C THR A 10 -13.81 -6.13 27.43
N MET A 11 -14.37 -6.14 26.22
CA MET A 11 -15.02 -7.34 25.66
C MET A 11 -14.00 -8.47 25.43
N PRO A 12 -14.39 -9.73 25.72
CA PRO A 12 -13.60 -10.88 25.32
C PRO A 12 -13.42 -10.92 23.82
N VAL A 13 -12.23 -11.34 23.37
CA VAL A 13 -11.88 -11.49 21.95
C VAL A 13 -11.89 -12.96 21.59
N GLU A 14 -12.48 -13.31 20.46
CA GLU A 14 -12.37 -14.62 19.87
C GLU A 14 -11.19 -14.64 18.88
N GLU A 15 -10.21 -15.49 19.15
CA GLU A 15 -9.06 -15.72 18.28
C GLU A 15 -9.18 -17.12 17.69
N THR A 16 -8.96 -17.24 16.38
CA THR A 16 -8.91 -18.53 15.70
C THR A 16 -7.46 -18.88 15.43
N ASP A 17 -6.99 -20.03 15.92
CA ASP A 17 -5.64 -20.52 15.66
C ASP A 17 -5.48 -21.03 14.21
N ASP A 18 -4.23 -21.33 13.82
CA ASP A 18 -3.91 -21.86 12.48
C ASP A 18 -4.57 -23.23 12.20
N ARG A 19 -5.12 -23.88 13.23
CA ARG A 19 -5.85 -25.15 13.15
C ARG A 19 -7.37 -24.98 13.14
N GLY A 20 -7.85 -23.73 13.08
CA GLY A 20 -9.28 -23.40 13.05
C GLY A 20 -9.99 -23.50 14.40
N ARG A 21 -9.29 -23.62 15.54
CA ARG A 21 -9.89 -23.67 16.88
C ARG A 21 -10.12 -22.24 17.36
N VAL A 22 -11.32 -22.01 17.89
CA VAL A 22 -11.71 -20.72 18.45
C VAL A 22 -11.40 -20.69 19.94
N HIS A 23 -10.63 -19.69 20.36
CA HIS A 23 -10.33 -19.42 21.76
C HIS A 23 -10.88 -18.05 22.16
N ARG A 24 -11.55 -17.99 23.32
CA ARG A 24 -11.94 -16.71 23.92
C ARG A 24 -10.86 -16.26 24.90
N THR A 25 -10.40 -15.02 24.74
CA THR A 25 -9.39 -14.43 25.62
C THR A 25 -9.86 -13.08 26.15
N THR A 26 -9.52 -12.78 27.39
CA THR A 26 -9.70 -11.47 28.04
C THR A 26 -8.38 -10.70 28.14
N ARG A 27 -7.36 -11.16 27.46
CA ARG A 27 -5.99 -10.62 27.53
C ARG A 27 -5.91 -9.11 27.27
N ASN A 28 -6.74 -8.60 26.35
CA ASN A 28 -6.85 -7.17 26.07
C ASN A 28 -7.35 -6.37 27.30
N LYS A 29 -8.27 -6.92 28.09
CA LYS A 29 -8.76 -6.33 29.33
C LYS A 29 -7.72 -6.44 30.46
N ASP A 30 -7.17 -7.64 30.65
CA ASP A 30 -6.27 -7.96 31.75
C ASP A 30 -4.92 -7.25 31.62
N GLU A 31 -4.40 -7.12 30.39
CA GLU A 31 -3.17 -6.40 30.09
C GLU A 31 -3.38 -4.90 29.77
N GLY A 32 -4.63 -4.41 29.76
CA GLY A 32 -4.95 -3.02 29.41
C GLY A 32 -4.66 -2.66 27.96
N ARG A 33 -4.68 -3.64 27.08
CA ARG A 33 -4.35 -3.50 25.64
C ARG A 33 -5.57 -3.27 24.77
N GLY A 34 -6.09 -2.16 24.64
CA GLY A 34 -7.04 -1.70 23.63
C GLY A 34 -7.97 -2.74 23.01
N VAL A 35 -8.20 -2.64 21.71
CA VAL A 35 -9.09 -3.51 20.92
C VAL A 35 -8.30 -4.41 19.98
N PRO A 36 -8.85 -5.58 19.56
CA PRO A 36 -8.18 -6.51 18.66
C PRO A 36 -7.94 -5.90 17.28
N GLN A 37 -6.94 -6.41 16.57
CA GLN A 37 -6.71 -6.04 15.17
C GLN A 37 -7.93 -6.40 14.32
N GLY A 38 -8.34 -5.47 13.46
CA GLY A 38 -9.52 -5.66 12.61
C GLY A 38 -10.84 -5.24 13.24
N ALA A 39 -10.88 -4.83 14.51
CA ALA A 39 -12.11 -4.28 15.10
C ALA A 39 -12.51 -2.97 14.39
N PRO A 40 -13.81 -2.77 14.08
CA PRO A 40 -14.29 -1.57 13.38
C PRO A 40 -13.92 -0.25 14.06
N ILE A 41 -13.76 -0.25 15.39
CA ILE A 41 -13.41 0.93 16.19
C ILE A 41 -11.90 1.23 16.22
N SER A 42 -11.04 0.24 15.87
CA SER A 42 -9.58 0.40 15.94
C SER A 42 -9.04 1.61 15.18
N PRO A 43 -9.48 1.90 13.93
CA PRO A 43 -9.01 3.08 13.21
C PRO A 43 -9.36 4.40 13.89
N LEU A 44 -10.55 4.49 14.51
CA LEU A 44 -10.95 5.68 15.23
C LEU A 44 -10.09 5.91 16.48
N LEU A 45 -9.85 4.87 17.27
CA LEU A 45 -9.00 4.95 18.46
C LEU A 45 -7.56 5.28 18.12
N SER A 46 -7.00 4.63 17.09
CA SER A 46 -5.67 4.94 16.58
C SER A 46 -5.55 6.41 16.16
N ASN A 47 -6.51 6.91 15.40
CA ASN A 47 -6.52 8.31 14.97
C ASN A 47 -6.63 9.30 16.15
N LEU A 48 -7.36 8.96 17.23
CA LEU A 48 -7.42 9.79 18.44
C LEU A 48 -6.05 9.90 19.12
N TYR A 49 -5.30 8.80 19.21
CA TYR A 49 -3.94 8.82 19.76
C TYR A 49 -2.97 9.57 18.83
N MET A 50 -2.98 9.27 17.54
CA MET A 50 -2.11 9.94 16.56
C MET A 50 -2.41 11.44 16.45
N ARG A 51 -3.68 11.84 16.58
CA ARG A 51 -4.05 13.27 16.70
C ARG A 51 -3.34 13.94 17.88
N ARG A 52 -3.26 13.29 19.05
CA ARG A 52 -2.53 13.83 20.20
C ARG A 52 -1.05 14.01 19.90
N PHE A 53 -0.42 13.06 19.23
CA PHE A 53 0.96 13.17 18.79
C PHE A 53 1.17 14.33 17.81
N VAL A 54 0.40 14.39 16.73
CA VAL A 54 0.53 15.43 15.70
C VAL A 54 0.26 16.84 16.24
N LEU A 55 -0.80 17.00 17.05
CA LEU A 55 -1.10 18.29 17.68
C LEU A 55 -0.04 18.67 18.72
N GLY A 56 0.38 17.71 19.55
CA GLY A 56 1.44 17.92 20.54
C GLY A 56 2.73 18.37 19.88
N TRP A 57 3.12 17.79 18.73
CA TRP A 57 4.29 18.21 17.97
C TRP A 57 4.24 19.70 17.61
N LYS A 58 3.10 20.18 17.16
CA LYS A 58 2.87 21.58 16.80
C LYS A 58 2.83 22.49 18.04
N VAL A 59 2.06 22.11 19.06
CA VAL A 59 1.86 22.91 20.29
C VAL A 59 3.17 23.05 21.08
N LEU A 60 3.96 21.99 21.16
CA LEU A 60 5.29 22.01 21.81
C LEU A 60 6.36 22.72 20.98
N GLY A 61 6.00 23.25 19.82
CA GLY A 61 6.87 24.03 18.96
C GLY A 61 7.95 23.23 18.22
N HIS A 62 7.87 21.89 18.22
CA HIS A 62 8.87 21.05 17.54
C HIS A 62 8.89 21.32 16.03
N GLU A 63 7.75 21.54 15.40
CA GLU A 63 7.62 21.87 13.99
C GLU A 63 8.46 23.11 13.61
N LYS A 64 8.33 24.20 14.39
CA LYS A 64 9.05 25.46 14.16
C LYS A 64 10.52 25.36 14.57
N ARG A 65 10.79 24.78 15.76
CA ARG A 65 12.16 24.73 16.33
C ARG A 65 13.09 23.85 15.54
N LEU A 66 12.58 22.76 14.97
CA LEU A 66 13.37 21.75 14.26
C LEU A 66 13.18 21.83 12.74
N ASP A 67 12.35 22.77 12.24
CA ASP A 67 11.91 22.78 10.84
C ASP A 67 11.49 21.37 10.39
N ALA A 68 10.62 20.74 11.19
CA ALA A 68 10.29 19.33 11.08
C ALA A 68 8.78 19.11 10.99
N HIS A 69 8.31 18.81 9.79
CA HIS A 69 6.90 18.66 9.44
C HIS A 69 6.46 17.21 9.45
N ILE A 70 5.34 16.91 10.12
CA ILE A 70 4.76 15.55 10.17
C ILE A 70 3.73 15.39 9.06
N VAL A 71 3.88 14.30 8.28
CA VAL A 71 2.85 13.76 7.40
C VAL A 71 2.39 12.43 7.98
N ASN A 72 1.13 12.33 8.37
CA ASN A 72 0.57 11.16 9.04
C ASN A 72 -0.57 10.54 8.23
N TYR A 73 -0.59 9.22 8.22
CA TYR A 73 -1.69 8.41 7.69
C TYR A 73 -1.93 7.20 8.61
N ALA A 74 -3.01 7.23 9.36
CA ALA A 74 -3.31 6.24 10.42
C ALA A 74 -2.14 6.11 11.42
N ASP A 75 -1.54 4.93 11.52
CA ASP A 75 -0.37 4.62 12.35
C ASP A 75 0.99 4.84 11.65
N ASP A 76 0.97 5.03 10.31
CA ASP A 76 2.17 5.34 9.55
C ASP A 76 2.39 6.87 9.48
N PHE A 77 3.62 7.34 9.69
CA PHE A 77 3.96 8.75 9.55
C PHE A 77 5.40 8.96 9.07
N VAL A 78 5.63 10.14 8.52
CA VAL A 78 6.96 10.62 8.12
C VAL A 78 7.18 11.99 8.74
N ILE A 79 8.37 12.24 9.25
CA ILE A 79 8.82 13.55 9.71
C ILE A 79 9.84 14.06 8.69
N CYS A 80 9.47 15.12 7.96
CA CYS A 80 10.35 15.79 7.00
C CYS A 80 11.08 16.92 7.70
N CYS A 81 12.42 16.91 7.71
CA CYS A 81 13.23 17.94 8.35
C CYS A 81 14.50 18.24 7.56
N CYS A 82 15.10 19.40 7.78
CA CYS A 82 16.35 19.85 7.16
C CYS A 82 17.47 19.90 8.20
N GLY A 83 18.35 18.87 8.22
CA GLY A 83 19.54 18.86 9.08
C GLY A 83 19.31 18.49 10.57
N THR A 84 18.06 18.37 11.02
CA THR A 84 17.69 18.17 12.43
C THR A 84 17.16 16.76 12.73
N ALA A 85 17.41 15.78 11.86
CA ALA A 85 16.82 14.43 11.94
C ALA A 85 17.04 13.75 13.30
N ALA A 86 18.26 13.77 13.85
CA ALA A 86 18.55 13.15 15.15
C ALA A 86 17.83 13.81 16.33
N GLU A 87 17.60 15.12 16.26
CA GLU A 87 16.82 15.83 17.29
C GLU A 87 15.33 15.57 17.14
N ALA A 88 14.83 15.52 15.90
CA ALA A 88 13.44 15.19 15.59
C ALA A 88 13.11 13.76 16.03
N GLU A 89 13.99 12.80 15.78
CA GLU A 89 13.83 11.42 16.23
C GLU A 89 13.77 11.32 17.77
N ARG A 90 14.70 11.98 18.48
CA ARG A 90 14.67 12.00 19.95
C ARG A 90 13.40 12.66 20.51
N ALA A 91 12.91 13.72 19.88
CA ALA A 91 11.67 14.37 20.29
C ALA A 91 10.47 13.46 20.04
N MET A 92 10.43 12.80 18.89
CA MET A 92 9.39 11.82 18.52
C MET A 92 9.35 10.67 19.53
N LEU A 93 10.48 10.04 19.82
CA LEU A 93 10.55 8.92 20.77
C LEU A 93 10.07 9.30 22.17
N ARG A 94 10.45 10.50 22.65
CA ARG A 94 9.96 11.01 23.94
C ARG A 94 8.45 11.19 23.97
N MET A 95 7.88 11.78 22.91
CA MET A 95 6.42 11.97 22.82
C MET A 95 5.68 10.64 22.73
N MET A 96 6.18 9.68 21.94
CA MET A 96 5.59 8.34 21.85
C MET A 96 5.60 7.63 23.20
N SER A 97 6.72 7.70 23.95
CA SER A 97 6.80 7.15 25.30
C SER A 97 5.79 7.80 26.26
N GLN A 98 5.62 9.13 26.23
CA GLN A 98 4.63 9.83 27.05
C GLN A 98 3.18 9.42 26.69
N LEU A 99 2.92 9.12 25.43
CA LEU A 99 1.63 8.62 24.98
C LEU A 99 1.44 7.11 25.21
N LYS A 100 2.44 6.44 25.81
CA LYS A 100 2.49 4.97 26.00
C LYS A 100 2.34 4.20 24.68
N LEU A 101 2.89 4.76 23.60
CA LEU A 101 2.95 4.13 22.28
C LEU A 101 4.34 3.55 22.06
N THR A 102 4.39 2.34 21.54
CA THR A 102 5.64 1.65 21.20
C THR A 102 5.98 1.90 19.74
N VAL A 103 7.17 2.43 19.47
CA VAL A 103 7.71 2.61 18.13
C VAL A 103 8.33 1.28 17.67
N ASN A 104 8.01 0.86 16.46
CA ASN A 104 8.62 -0.33 15.87
C ASN A 104 9.98 0.07 15.25
N GLU A 105 11.06 -0.14 15.99
CA GLU A 105 12.42 0.21 15.58
C GLU A 105 12.87 -0.47 14.28
N ALA A 106 12.43 -1.72 14.04
CA ALA A 106 12.75 -2.43 12.81
C ALA A 106 12.13 -1.81 11.54
N LYS A 107 11.07 -1.01 11.71
CA LYS A 107 10.39 -0.30 10.61
C LYS A 107 10.70 1.18 10.58
N THR A 108 11.26 1.73 11.66
CA THR A 108 11.58 3.15 11.76
C THR A 108 13.02 3.39 11.31
N ARG A 109 13.22 4.35 10.44
CA ARG A 109 14.57 4.70 9.97
C ARG A 109 14.66 6.16 9.58
N VAL A 110 15.84 6.71 9.70
CA VAL A 110 16.21 8.02 9.15
C VAL A 110 16.74 7.82 7.73
N CYS A 111 16.24 8.60 6.78
CA CYS A 111 16.68 8.57 5.38
C CYS A 111 17.13 9.95 4.95
N ARG A 112 18.27 10.03 4.25
CA ARG A 112 18.80 11.26 3.66
C ARG A 112 18.39 11.37 2.20
N LEU A 113 17.44 12.24 1.93
CA LEU A 113 17.08 12.57 0.57
C LEU A 113 18.03 13.67 0.02
N PRO A 114 18.41 13.60 -1.23
CA PRO A 114 17.97 12.70 -2.30
C PRO A 114 18.89 11.47 -2.52
N GLU A 115 19.85 11.22 -1.65
CA GLU A 115 20.86 10.13 -1.80
C GLU A 115 20.23 8.76 -1.55
N GLU A 116 19.32 8.70 -0.62
CA GLU A 116 18.58 7.48 -0.27
C GLU A 116 17.15 7.51 -0.78
N SER A 117 16.44 6.41 -0.60
CA SER A 117 15.02 6.29 -0.91
C SER A 117 14.28 5.60 0.23
N PHE A 118 12.98 5.87 0.36
CA PHE A 118 12.14 5.17 1.32
C PHE A 118 10.74 4.89 0.75
N ASP A 119 10.10 3.87 1.31
CA ASP A 119 8.74 3.50 0.96
C ASP A 119 7.76 4.11 1.96
N PHE A 120 6.75 4.81 1.46
CA PHE A 120 5.63 5.33 2.25
C PHE A 120 4.32 5.14 1.50
N LEU A 121 3.30 4.57 2.16
CA LEU A 121 1.99 4.26 1.59
C LEU A 121 2.06 3.48 0.26
N GLY A 122 3.03 2.58 0.15
CA GLY A 122 3.23 1.77 -1.05
C GLY A 122 3.93 2.47 -2.20
N TYR A 123 4.29 3.74 -2.06
CA TYR A 123 5.15 4.45 -2.99
C TYR A 123 6.60 4.47 -2.50
N THR A 124 7.54 4.39 -3.41
CA THR A 124 8.95 4.72 -3.16
C THR A 124 9.18 6.19 -3.48
N ILE A 125 9.70 6.93 -2.51
CA ILE A 125 10.12 8.33 -2.67
C ILE A 125 11.62 8.35 -2.89
N GLU A 126 12.06 8.93 -4.00
CA GLU A 126 13.48 8.91 -4.41
C GLU A 126 13.80 10.08 -5.36
N ARG A 127 15.11 10.25 -5.64
CA ARG A 127 15.56 11.13 -6.72
C ARG A 127 15.11 10.58 -8.07
N CYS A 128 14.39 11.41 -8.82
CA CYS A 128 13.98 11.15 -10.18
C CYS A 128 14.58 12.20 -11.11
N TYR A 129 14.60 11.91 -12.40
CA TYR A 129 15.09 12.85 -13.42
C TYR A 129 13.99 13.15 -14.45
N SER A 130 13.83 14.41 -14.77
CA SER A 130 12.88 14.84 -15.80
C SER A 130 13.33 14.36 -17.18
N PRO A 131 12.51 13.59 -17.91
CA PRO A 131 12.86 13.16 -19.27
C PRO A 131 13.07 14.29 -20.25
N ARG A 132 12.44 15.46 -19.99
CA ARG A 132 12.50 16.63 -20.87
C ARG A 132 13.72 17.52 -20.62
N THR A 133 14.09 17.68 -19.34
CA THR A 133 15.12 18.68 -18.95
C THR A 133 16.37 18.05 -18.34
N GLY A 134 16.37 16.74 -18.06
CA GLY A 134 17.45 16.06 -17.35
C GLY A 134 17.60 16.47 -15.88
N ARG A 135 16.84 17.47 -15.40
CA ARG A 135 16.96 17.98 -14.02
C ARG A 135 16.46 16.94 -13.01
N ALA A 136 17.22 16.82 -11.92
CA ALA A 136 16.82 15.99 -10.78
C ALA A 136 15.67 16.65 -10.01
N TYR A 137 14.75 15.80 -9.49
CA TYR A 137 13.67 16.20 -8.59
C TYR A 137 13.33 15.05 -7.65
N LEU A 138 12.70 15.33 -6.53
CA LEU A 138 12.10 14.30 -5.69
C LEU A 138 10.80 13.83 -6.33
N GLY A 139 10.72 12.54 -6.62
CA GLY A 139 9.56 11.93 -7.23
C GLY A 139 9.08 10.70 -6.47
N THR A 140 7.89 10.24 -6.85
CA THR A 140 7.26 9.05 -6.28
C THR A 140 7.00 8.04 -7.38
N ARG A 141 7.17 6.75 -7.09
CA ARG A 141 6.76 5.67 -7.98
C ARG A 141 6.15 4.51 -7.17
N PRO A 142 5.32 3.65 -7.78
CA PRO A 142 4.88 2.43 -7.11
C PRO A 142 6.06 1.62 -6.61
N SER A 143 6.07 1.21 -5.35
CA SER A 143 7.18 0.45 -4.79
C SER A 143 7.31 -0.92 -5.45
N LYS A 144 8.53 -1.45 -5.50
CA LYS A 144 8.81 -2.79 -6.05
C LYS A 144 7.94 -3.86 -5.36
N LYS A 145 7.71 -3.70 -4.06
CA LYS A 145 6.86 -4.58 -3.26
C LYS A 145 5.41 -4.59 -3.75
N GLN A 146 4.85 -3.42 -4.07
CA GLN A 146 3.47 -3.33 -4.55
C GLN A 146 3.31 -3.83 -5.99
N VAL A 147 4.27 -3.56 -6.85
CA VAL A 147 4.31 -4.15 -8.19
C VAL A 147 4.40 -5.67 -8.09
N GLY A 148 5.28 -6.20 -7.23
CA GLY A 148 5.44 -7.65 -7.01
C GLY A 148 4.16 -8.31 -6.48
N ARG A 149 3.45 -7.66 -5.57
CA ARG A 149 2.14 -8.17 -5.06
C ARG A 149 1.09 -8.29 -6.16
N LEU A 150 0.99 -7.27 -7.03
CA LEU A 150 0.06 -7.31 -8.15
C LEU A 150 0.43 -8.42 -9.14
N VAL A 151 1.71 -8.53 -9.48
CA VAL A 151 2.26 -9.58 -10.37
C VAL A 151 1.98 -10.98 -9.81
N ALA A 152 2.19 -11.20 -8.50
CA ALA A 152 1.89 -12.46 -7.83
C ALA A 152 0.39 -12.78 -7.91
N ARG A 153 -0.47 -11.80 -7.61
CA ARG A 153 -1.93 -12.00 -7.68
C ARG A 153 -2.44 -12.34 -9.08
N ILE A 154 -1.88 -11.71 -10.10
CA ILE A 154 -2.19 -12.03 -11.50
C ILE A 154 -1.71 -13.45 -11.86
N SER A 155 -0.54 -13.84 -11.35
CA SER A 155 0.01 -15.18 -11.55
C SER A 155 -0.85 -16.27 -10.91
N GLU A 156 -1.40 -16.03 -9.72
CA GLU A 156 -2.38 -16.91 -9.06
C GLU A 156 -3.65 -17.06 -9.90
N LEU A 157 -4.24 -15.95 -10.33
CA LEU A 157 -5.45 -15.93 -11.15
C LEU A 157 -5.28 -16.67 -12.48
N THR A 158 -4.07 -16.65 -13.04
CA THR A 158 -3.70 -17.31 -14.31
C THR A 158 -2.91 -18.59 -14.10
N SER A 159 -3.12 -19.26 -12.97
CA SER A 159 -2.49 -20.56 -12.69
C SER A 159 -3.17 -21.69 -13.45
N ARG A 160 -2.51 -22.87 -13.51
CA ARG A 160 -3.10 -24.06 -14.13
C ARG A 160 -4.37 -24.54 -13.41
N GLN A 161 -4.51 -24.27 -12.13
CA GLN A 161 -5.68 -24.64 -11.33
C GLN A 161 -6.95 -23.88 -11.76
N THR A 162 -6.80 -22.76 -12.45
CA THR A 162 -7.91 -21.90 -12.88
C THR A 162 -8.36 -22.14 -14.33
N LEU A 163 -7.83 -23.15 -15.02
CA LEU A 163 -8.12 -23.40 -16.45
C LEU A 163 -9.59 -23.71 -16.74
N LEU A 164 -10.34 -24.19 -15.76
CA LEU A 164 -11.79 -24.49 -15.92
C LEU A 164 -12.64 -23.21 -15.89
N ARG A 165 -12.12 -22.08 -15.43
CA ARG A 165 -12.87 -20.81 -15.35
C ARG A 165 -13.20 -20.28 -16.74
N ASP A 166 -14.30 -19.53 -16.82
CA ASP A 166 -14.59 -18.75 -18.02
C ASP A 166 -13.58 -17.66 -18.28
N ALA A 167 -13.21 -17.46 -19.55
CA ALA A 167 -12.16 -16.51 -19.92
C ALA A 167 -12.61 -15.05 -19.72
N GLN A 168 -13.89 -14.74 -19.98
CA GLN A 168 -14.42 -13.39 -19.79
C GLN A 168 -14.51 -13.03 -18.33
N GLU A 169 -14.91 -13.98 -17.48
CA GLU A 169 -14.95 -13.78 -16.03
C GLU A 169 -13.55 -13.52 -15.48
N LEU A 170 -12.55 -14.31 -15.88
CA LEU A 170 -11.17 -14.12 -15.49
C LEU A 170 -10.62 -12.75 -15.89
N ILE A 171 -10.87 -12.34 -17.13
CA ILE A 171 -10.44 -11.03 -17.64
C ILE A 171 -11.15 -9.91 -16.91
N GLY A 172 -12.43 -10.05 -16.60
CA GLY A 172 -13.16 -9.11 -15.76
C GLY A 172 -12.53 -8.93 -14.38
N GLN A 173 -12.07 -10.01 -13.76
CA GLN A 173 -11.34 -9.95 -12.48
C GLN A 173 -9.99 -9.26 -12.61
N ILE A 174 -9.20 -9.61 -13.64
CA ILE A 174 -7.91 -8.96 -13.92
C ILE A 174 -8.12 -7.46 -14.16
N ASN A 175 -9.10 -7.08 -14.97
CA ASN A 175 -9.40 -5.67 -15.26
C ASN A 175 -9.78 -4.86 -14.01
N ARG A 176 -10.55 -5.44 -13.09
CA ARG A 176 -10.88 -4.80 -11.80
C ARG A 176 -9.62 -4.56 -10.98
N LEU A 177 -8.72 -5.55 -10.88
CA LEU A 177 -7.45 -5.40 -10.18
C LEU A 177 -6.56 -4.33 -10.82
N LEU A 178 -6.41 -4.35 -12.15
CA LEU A 178 -5.58 -3.38 -12.87
C LEU A 178 -6.09 -1.95 -12.70
N ARG A 179 -7.41 -1.74 -12.83
CA ARG A 179 -8.02 -0.41 -12.66
C ARG A 179 -7.90 0.08 -11.22
N GLY A 180 -8.19 -0.77 -10.23
CA GLY A 180 -8.06 -0.43 -8.81
C GLY A 180 -6.62 -0.06 -8.46
N TRP A 181 -5.65 -0.85 -8.94
CA TRP A 181 -4.23 -0.58 -8.72
C TRP A 181 -3.77 0.71 -9.40
N ALA A 182 -4.16 0.94 -10.66
CA ALA A 182 -3.80 2.15 -11.40
C ALA A 182 -4.43 3.42 -10.83
N ASN A 183 -5.65 3.34 -10.31
CA ASN A 183 -6.31 4.47 -9.64
C ASN A 183 -5.55 4.91 -8.39
N TYR A 184 -4.99 3.96 -7.64
CA TYR A 184 -4.19 4.27 -6.46
C TYR A 184 -2.76 4.70 -6.85
N PHE A 185 -2.10 3.94 -7.72
CA PHE A 185 -0.71 4.18 -8.13
C PHE A 185 -0.63 5.04 -9.40
N CYS A 186 -1.20 6.24 -9.38
CA CYS A 186 -1.24 7.18 -10.51
C CYS A 186 -0.27 8.36 -10.37
N LEU A 187 0.36 8.56 -9.22
CA LEU A 187 1.23 9.68 -8.94
C LEU A 187 2.67 9.44 -9.42
N GLY A 188 3.28 10.48 -10.00
CA GLY A 188 4.68 10.46 -10.43
C GLY A 188 4.96 9.66 -11.71
N PRO A 189 6.21 9.22 -11.94
CA PRO A 189 6.66 8.53 -13.15
C PRO A 189 6.26 7.04 -13.14
N VAL A 190 4.99 6.74 -13.32
CA VAL A 190 4.41 5.37 -13.28
C VAL A 190 4.65 4.54 -14.54
N SER A 191 5.04 5.14 -15.67
CA SER A 191 5.07 4.48 -16.99
C SER A 191 5.91 3.23 -17.03
N LYS A 192 7.03 3.19 -16.29
CA LYS A 192 7.90 1.98 -16.21
C LYS A 192 7.19 0.83 -15.49
N ALA A 193 6.55 1.12 -14.36
CA ALA A 193 5.80 0.13 -13.59
C ALA A 193 4.59 -0.38 -14.38
N TYR A 194 3.84 0.51 -15.03
CA TYR A 194 2.69 0.16 -15.85
C TYR A 194 3.07 -0.77 -17.01
N ARG A 195 4.14 -0.45 -17.74
CA ARG A 195 4.62 -1.32 -18.83
C ARG A 195 5.05 -2.68 -18.34
N ALA A 196 5.75 -2.76 -17.20
CA ALA A 196 6.18 -4.03 -16.63
C ALA A 196 4.99 -4.91 -16.23
N VAL A 197 3.99 -4.34 -15.55
CA VAL A 197 2.75 -5.05 -15.18
C VAL A 197 2.00 -5.49 -16.43
N ASP A 198 1.83 -4.61 -17.40
CA ASP A 198 1.10 -4.86 -18.65
C ASP A 198 1.72 -6.01 -19.46
N ALA A 199 3.04 -6.01 -19.59
CA ALA A 199 3.79 -7.11 -20.23
C ALA A 199 3.60 -8.44 -19.49
N HIS A 200 3.64 -8.41 -18.15
CA HIS A 200 3.41 -9.62 -17.34
C HIS A 200 1.99 -10.16 -17.52
N VAL A 201 0.98 -9.30 -17.43
CA VAL A 201 -0.44 -9.67 -17.61
C VAL A 201 -0.66 -10.31 -18.99
N THR A 202 -0.18 -9.66 -20.03
CA THR A 202 -0.31 -10.13 -21.43
C THR A 202 0.33 -11.51 -21.60
N LEU A 203 1.55 -11.68 -21.09
CA LEU A 203 2.27 -12.95 -21.14
C LEU A 203 1.52 -14.06 -20.38
N ARG A 204 1.07 -13.77 -19.15
CA ARG A 204 0.37 -14.75 -18.29
C ARG A 204 -0.97 -15.16 -18.89
N LEU A 205 -1.76 -14.20 -19.36
CA LEU A 205 -3.07 -14.47 -19.96
C LEU A 205 -2.92 -15.28 -21.25
N ARG A 206 -1.95 -14.95 -22.09
CA ARG A 206 -1.66 -15.72 -23.31
C ARG A 206 -1.30 -17.17 -22.98
N ARG A 207 -0.40 -17.39 -22.01
CA ARG A 207 -0.03 -18.74 -21.56
C ARG A 207 -1.23 -19.51 -21.00
N TRP A 208 -2.09 -18.83 -20.25
CA TRP A 208 -3.29 -19.42 -19.69
C TRP A 208 -4.28 -19.85 -20.81
N LEU A 209 -4.51 -18.99 -21.80
CA LEU A 209 -5.33 -19.31 -22.97
C LEU A 209 -4.76 -20.49 -23.79
N CYS A 210 -3.46 -20.51 -24.02
CA CYS A 210 -2.81 -21.64 -24.69
C CYS A 210 -3.01 -22.94 -23.91
N ALA A 211 -2.84 -22.93 -22.60
CA ALA A 211 -3.06 -24.11 -21.77
C ALA A 211 -4.53 -24.54 -21.76
N LYS A 212 -5.49 -23.59 -21.65
CA LYS A 212 -6.92 -23.86 -21.68
C LYS A 212 -7.39 -24.51 -22.98
N HIS A 213 -6.87 -24.02 -24.10
CA HIS A 213 -7.26 -24.49 -25.45
C HIS A 213 -6.27 -25.50 -26.07
N LYS A 214 -5.35 -26.04 -25.25
CA LYS A 214 -4.35 -27.05 -25.67
C LYS A 214 -3.52 -26.63 -26.89
N VAL A 215 -3.18 -25.35 -26.99
CA VAL A 215 -2.33 -24.79 -28.06
C VAL A 215 -0.87 -25.02 -27.69
N SER A 216 -0.18 -25.93 -28.40
CA SER A 216 1.20 -26.33 -28.11
C SER A 216 2.24 -25.35 -28.63
N SER A 217 1.96 -24.69 -29.78
CA SER A 217 2.88 -23.73 -30.42
C SER A 217 2.11 -22.54 -30.98
N GLY A 218 2.82 -21.46 -31.35
CA GLY A 218 2.20 -20.32 -32.02
C GLY A 218 1.29 -19.46 -31.12
N GLY A 219 1.47 -19.47 -29.80
CA GLY A 219 0.62 -18.73 -28.88
C GLY A 219 0.53 -17.23 -29.19
N TYR A 220 1.58 -16.60 -29.70
CA TYR A 220 1.54 -15.21 -30.16
C TYR A 220 0.72 -15.01 -31.42
N SER A 221 0.79 -15.93 -32.37
CA SER A 221 -0.02 -15.89 -33.58
C SER A 221 -1.50 -16.16 -33.30
N ARG A 222 -1.80 -17.10 -32.39
CA ARG A 222 -3.16 -17.46 -32.01
C ARG A 222 -3.83 -16.40 -31.12
N TYR A 223 -3.07 -15.82 -30.18
CA TYR A 223 -3.53 -14.81 -29.21
C TYR A 223 -2.61 -13.59 -29.23
N PRO A 224 -2.59 -12.81 -30.33
CA PRO A 224 -1.82 -11.56 -30.38
C PRO A 224 -2.36 -10.54 -29.37
N ASP A 225 -1.58 -9.53 -29.05
CA ASP A 225 -1.97 -8.48 -28.09
C ASP A 225 -3.31 -7.84 -28.48
N ARG A 226 -3.52 -7.64 -29.79
CA ARG A 226 -4.77 -7.10 -30.32
C ARG A 226 -5.97 -7.99 -29.99
N TYR A 227 -5.83 -9.30 -30.06
CA TYR A 227 -6.88 -10.24 -29.66
C TYR A 227 -7.23 -10.10 -28.18
N LEU A 228 -6.23 -10.00 -27.31
CA LEU A 228 -6.42 -9.87 -25.87
C LEU A 228 -7.14 -8.55 -25.52
N THR A 229 -6.83 -7.47 -26.21
CA THR A 229 -7.40 -6.14 -25.95
C THR A 229 -8.77 -5.93 -26.63
N GLU A 230 -8.88 -6.19 -27.94
CA GLU A 230 -10.06 -5.86 -28.70
C GLU A 230 -11.16 -6.93 -28.60
N ARG A 231 -10.79 -8.21 -28.59
CA ARG A 231 -11.75 -9.32 -28.51
C ARG A 231 -12.12 -9.70 -27.08
N LEU A 232 -11.14 -9.76 -26.22
CA LEU A 232 -11.34 -10.18 -24.83
C LEU A 232 -11.51 -9.00 -23.87
N GLY A 233 -11.24 -7.77 -24.30
CA GLY A 233 -11.46 -6.56 -23.52
C GLY A 233 -10.45 -6.37 -22.39
N LEU A 234 -9.21 -6.94 -22.53
CA LEU A 234 -8.16 -6.71 -21.56
C LEU A 234 -7.75 -5.24 -21.53
N VAL A 235 -7.79 -4.62 -20.37
CA VAL A 235 -7.39 -3.23 -20.16
C VAL A 235 -5.87 -3.11 -20.20
N ARG A 236 -5.36 -2.06 -20.88
CA ARG A 236 -3.94 -1.69 -20.92
C ARG A 236 -3.68 -0.52 -19.98
N LEU A 237 -2.80 -0.73 -18.98
CA LEU A 237 -2.47 0.31 -17.99
C LEU A 237 -1.93 1.61 -18.61
N PRO A 238 -1.04 1.59 -19.63
CA PRO A 238 -0.52 2.83 -20.21
C PRO A 238 -1.57 3.71 -20.91
N VAL A 239 -2.72 3.13 -21.27
CA VAL A 239 -3.80 3.81 -21.99
C VAL A 239 -4.90 4.30 -21.05
N LEU A 240 -4.92 3.84 -19.80
CA LEU A 240 -5.91 4.29 -18.82
C LEU A 240 -5.77 5.79 -18.56
N PRO A 241 -6.89 6.55 -18.58
CA PRO A 241 -6.87 7.94 -18.18
C PRO A 241 -6.40 8.03 -16.72
N ARG A 242 -5.40 8.85 -16.46
CA ARG A 242 -4.94 9.14 -15.10
C ARG A 242 -6.01 9.97 -14.42
N ARG A 243 -6.83 9.34 -13.59
CA ARG A 243 -7.72 10.05 -12.70
C ARG A 243 -6.86 10.58 -11.55
N TYR A 244 -6.46 11.82 -11.67
CA TYR A 244 -5.89 12.53 -10.55
C TYR A 244 -6.99 12.66 -9.50
N LEU A 245 -6.85 11.99 -8.39
CA LEU A 245 -7.50 12.42 -7.16
C LEU A 245 -6.79 13.72 -6.76
N CYS A 246 -7.08 14.81 -7.48
CA CYS A 246 -6.85 16.14 -6.95
C CYS A 246 -7.81 16.23 -5.76
N ALA A 247 -7.32 15.98 -4.56
CA ALA A 247 -7.88 16.60 -3.40
C ALA A 247 -7.71 18.11 -3.67
N ASN A 248 -8.77 18.74 -4.10
CA ASN A 248 -8.90 20.18 -3.95
C ASN A 248 -8.85 20.41 -2.44
N ALA A 249 -7.66 20.78 -1.96
CA ALA A 249 -7.49 21.35 -0.64
C ALA A 249 -7.95 22.79 -0.66
#